data_fdeb675aa13f83c26deb58fac0c973f1
#
_entry.id   fdeb675aa13f83c26deb58fac0c973f1
#
_cell.length_a   1.000
_cell.length_b   1.000
_cell.length_c   1.000
_cell.angle_alpha   90.00
_cell.angle_beta   90.00
_cell.angle_gamma   90.00
#
_symmetry.space_group_name_H-M   'P 1'
#
loop_
_entity.id
_entity.type
_entity.pdbx_description
1 polymer ?
#
loop_
_entity_poly.entity_id
_entity_poly.type
_entity_poly.pdbx_seq_one_letter_code
_entity_poly.pdbx_strand_id
1 'polypeptide(L)'
;MRRIVVVFGSSRIAPGSPAWEEAYRFGRAVAEAGFDLASGGYGGAMEAASRGAKEAGALVVGVTAPAVFPQRAGANPYVDLEFPAPTLLSRIERMLDLGRAYVALPGGVGTFTEIAAAWNRAFIARNRGETPKPILLHASWRELIRPGLEITEDTLALLRFVHDEAELKSALLGL
;
A
#
# COMPACT_ATOMS: atom_id res chain seq x y z
N MET A 1 10.71 12.66 10.40
CA MET A 1 10.00 11.67 9.57
C MET A 1 8.56 12.13 9.45
N ARG A 2 8.03 12.23 8.24
CA ARG A 2 6.64 12.57 7.97
C ARG A 2 5.72 11.40 8.35
N ARG A 3 4.39 11.61 8.30
CA ARG A 3 3.43 10.50 8.40
C ARG A 3 3.61 9.55 7.20
N ILE A 4 3.49 8.26 7.41
CA ILE A 4 3.75 7.24 6.40
C ILE A 4 2.44 6.80 5.72
N VAL A 5 2.46 6.68 4.40
CA VAL A 5 1.47 5.94 3.61
C VAL A 5 2.09 4.62 3.18
N VAL A 6 1.38 3.51 3.43
CA VAL A 6 1.83 2.19 2.98
C VAL A 6 1.23 1.88 1.62
N VAL A 7 2.07 1.45 0.68
CA VAL A 7 1.65 1.07 -0.69
C VAL A 7 1.81 -0.43 -0.88
N PHE A 8 0.71 -1.09 -1.19
CA PHE A 8 0.64 -2.50 -1.58
C PHE A 8 0.50 -2.62 -3.10
N GLY A 9 1.00 -3.70 -3.69
CA GLY A 9 0.87 -3.91 -5.13
C GLY A 9 1.62 -5.15 -5.62
N SER A 10 1.46 -5.43 -6.91
CA SER A 10 2.06 -6.60 -7.57
C SER A 10 3.59 -6.56 -7.55
N SER A 11 4.22 -7.68 -7.21
CA SER A 11 5.67 -7.88 -7.39
C SER A 11 6.06 -8.36 -8.81
N ARG A 12 5.08 -8.52 -9.72
CA ARG A 12 5.28 -9.17 -11.02
C ARG A 12 5.27 -8.22 -12.22
N ILE A 13 4.97 -6.94 -12.02
CA ILE A 13 4.99 -5.97 -13.11
C ILE A 13 6.43 -5.65 -13.50
N ALA A 14 6.68 -5.60 -14.81
CA ALA A 14 8.01 -5.35 -15.35
C ALA A 14 8.35 -3.84 -15.33
N PRO A 15 9.59 -3.46 -15.04
CA PRO A 15 10.05 -2.08 -15.21
C PRO A 15 9.75 -1.55 -16.62
N GLY A 16 9.26 -0.30 -16.71
CA GLY A 16 8.89 0.36 -17.96
C GLY A 16 7.56 -0.09 -18.57
N SER A 17 6.82 -1.02 -17.93
CA SER A 17 5.45 -1.33 -18.35
C SER A 17 4.48 -0.22 -17.95
N PRO A 18 3.30 -0.08 -18.61
CA PRO A 18 2.28 0.89 -18.22
C PRO A 18 1.87 0.79 -16.74
N ALA A 19 1.76 -0.43 -16.21
CA ALA A 19 1.44 -0.66 -14.80
C ALA A 19 2.58 -0.23 -13.87
N TRP A 20 3.84 -0.35 -14.30
CA TRP A 20 5.00 0.12 -13.54
C TRP A 20 5.03 1.65 -13.50
N GLU A 21 4.79 2.32 -14.63
CA GLU A 21 4.71 3.78 -14.73
C GLU A 21 3.55 4.34 -13.88
N GLU A 22 2.42 3.66 -13.86
CA GLU A 22 1.30 4.03 -13.00
C GLU A 22 1.70 3.93 -11.51
N ALA A 23 2.30 2.81 -11.09
CA ALA A 23 2.77 2.64 -9.72
C ALA A 23 3.81 3.70 -9.32
N TYR A 24 4.70 4.08 -10.23
CA TYR A 24 5.64 5.19 -10.06
C TYR A 24 4.92 6.51 -9.80
N ARG A 25 3.90 6.87 -10.61
CA ARG A 25 3.11 8.10 -10.42
C ARG A 25 2.36 8.09 -9.09
N PHE A 26 1.81 6.95 -8.68
CA PHE A 26 1.15 6.81 -7.38
C PHE A 26 2.14 7.05 -6.22
N GLY A 27 3.33 6.48 -6.27
CA GLY A 27 4.38 6.73 -5.28
C GLY A 27 4.79 8.20 -5.21
N ARG A 28 4.96 8.85 -6.36
CA ARG A 28 5.21 10.27 -6.46
C ARG A 28 4.09 11.12 -5.83
N ALA A 29 2.83 10.78 -6.11
CA ALA A 29 1.66 11.46 -5.54
C ALA A 29 1.61 11.38 -4.00
N VAL A 30 2.03 10.24 -3.41
CA VAL A 30 2.18 10.09 -1.96
C VAL A 30 3.17 11.12 -1.40
N ALA A 31 4.35 11.24 -2.01
CA ALA A 31 5.37 12.20 -1.60
C ALA A 31 4.92 13.66 -1.76
N GLU A 32 4.30 13.98 -2.89
CA GLU A 32 3.77 15.32 -3.20
C GLU A 32 2.60 15.72 -2.28
N ALA A 33 1.88 14.74 -1.70
CA ALA A 33 0.88 14.98 -0.65
C ALA A 33 1.51 15.19 0.74
N GLY A 34 2.85 15.14 0.87
CA GLY A 34 3.57 15.42 2.10
C GLY A 34 3.77 14.20 3.01
N PHE A 35 3.67 12.99 2.48
CA PHE A 35 3.91 11.75 3.22
C PHE A 35 5.25 11.10 2.86
N ASP A 36 5.77 10.29 3.78
CA ASP A 36 6.79 9.30 3.51
C ASP A 36 6.09 8.00 3.03
N LEU A 37 6.80 7.14 2.31
CA LEU A 37 6.24 5.91 1.76
C LEU A 37 6.81 4.68 2.46
N ALA A 38 5.95 3.71 2.76
CA ALA A 38 6.40 2.35 3.08
C ALA A 38 5.81 1.35 2.09
N SER A 39 6.53 0.27 1.85
CA SER A 39 6.07 -0.86 1.03
C SER A 39 6.66 -2.17 1.50
N GLY A 40 6.32 -3.26 0.82
CA GLY A 40 6.98 -4.55 1.05
C GLY A 40 8.45 -4.61 0.63
N GLY A 41 9.02 -3.53 0.11
CA GLY A 41 10.45 -3.36 -0.13
C GLY A 41 11.04 -4.09 -1.33
N TYR A 42 10.27 -4.90 -2.05
CA TYR A 42 10.78 -5.70 -3.18
C TYR A 42 10.50 -5.04 -4.55
N GLY A 43 10.58 -5.80 -5.64
CA GLY A 43 10.38 -5.35 -7.00
C GLY A 43 8.92 -5.10 -7.40
N GLY A 44 8.69 -4.80 -8.67
CA GLY A 44 7.38 -4.54 -9.24
C GLY A 44 6.77 -3.20 -8.80
N ALA A 45 5.49 -3.20 -8.43
CA ALA A 45 4.80 -1.99 -7.99
C ALA A 45 5.43 -1.36 -6.73
N MET A 46 6.00 -2.18 -5.84
CA MET A 46 6.70 -1.69 -4.65
C MET A 46 7.93 -0.88 -5.03
N GLU A 47 8.74 -1.36 -5.97
CA GLU A 47 9.92 -0.65 -6.48
C GLU A 47 9.55 0.61 -7.24
N ALA A 48 8.56 0.52 -8.13
CA ALA A 48 8.07 1.67 -8.90
C ALA A 48 7.58 2.80 -7.97
N ALA A 49 6.73 2.47 -7.00
CA ALA A 49 6.22 3.44 -6.03
C ALA A 49 7.34 3.99 -5.14
N SER A 50 8.28 3.14 -4.71
CA SER A 50 9.47 3.56 -3.94
C SER A 50 10.30 4.58 -4.72
N ARG A 51 10.55 4.32 -6.01
CA ARG A 51 11.26 5.24 -6.89
C ARG A 51 10.55 6.58 -7.04
N GLY A 52 9.25 6.55 -7.33
CA GLY A 52 8.45 7.77 -7.49
C GLY A 52 8.45 8.65 -6.24
N ALA A 53 8.28 8.02 -5.07
CA ALA A 53 8.32 8.73 -3.79
C ALA A 53 9.71 9.28 -3.47
N LYS A 54 10.76 8.51 -3.68
CA LYS A 54 12.15 8.91 -3.47
C LYS A 54 12.55 10.10 -4.32
N GLU A 55 12.25 10.06 -5.62
CA GLU A 55 12.56 11.14 -6.55
C GLU A 55 11.77 12.43 -6.25
N ALA A 56 10.62 12.32 -5.58
CA ALA A 56 9.84 13.46 -5.07
C ALA A 56 10.22 13.89 -3.63
N GLY A 57 11.31 13.35 -3.08
CA GLY A 57 11.90 13.79 -1.81
C GLY A 57 11.28 13.19 -0.54
N ALA A 58 10.55 12.07 -0.64
CA ALA A 58 10.08 11.32 0.51
C ALA A 58 11.13 10.32 1.01
N LEU A 59 11.08 10.01 2.30
CA LEU A 59 11.77 8.86 2.88
C LEU A 59 11.00 7.59 2.49
N VAL A 60 11.74 6.54 2.12
CA VAL A 60 11.17 5.26 1.69
C VAL A 60 11.54 4.14 2.66
N VAL A 61 10.54 3.46 3.18
CA VAL A 61 10.67 2.33 4.11
C VAL A 61 10.30 1.03 3.41
N GLY A 62 11.14 0.01 3.52
CA GLY A 62 10.88 -1.34 3.04
C GLY A 62 10.67 -2.32 4.20
N VAL A 63 9.53 -3.01 4.24
CA VAL A 63 9.33 -4.12 5.19
C VAL A 63 9.48 -5.44 4.44
N THR A 64 10.68 -6.01 4.51
CA THR A 64 11.04 -7.26 3.83
C THR A 64 10.74 -8.50 4.68
N ALA A 65 10.81 -9.68 4.09
CA ALA A 65 10.70 -10.95 4.80
C ALA A 65 11.65 -11.99 4.16
N PRO A 66 12.96 -11.89 4.40
CA PRO A 66 13.95 -12.74 3.74
C PRO A 66 13.78 -14.22 4.04
N ALA A 67 13.31 -14.58 5.23
CA ALA A 67 13.03 -15.98 5.57
C ALA A 67 11.85 -16.57 4.78
N VAL A 68 10.90 -15.72 4.35
CA VAL A 68 9.73 -16.12 3.53
C VAL A 68 10.04 -16.11 2.04
N PHE A 69 10.89 -15.18 1.60
CA PHE A 69 11.27 -14.99 0.20
C PHE A 69 12.78 -15.04 0.01
N PRO A 70 13.44 -16.20 0.27
CA PRO A 70 14.90 -16.33 0.26
C PRO A 70 15.51 -16.06 -1.13
N GLN A 71 14.72 -16.17 -2.20
CA GLN A 71 15.14 -15.87 -3.57
C GLN A 71 15.22 -14.36 -3.89
N ARG A 72 14.75 -13.50 -2.97
CA ARG A 72 14.77 -12.04 -3.16
C ARG A 72 16.00 -11.46 -2.45
N ALA A 73 16.81 -10.71 -3.19
CA ALA A 73 18.13 -10.20 -2.73
C ALA A 73 18.03 -8.94 -1.83
N GLY A 74 17.08 -8.90 -0.88
CA GLY A 74 16.89 -7.73 -0.02
C GLY A 74 15.95 -6.67 -0.60
N ALA A 75 15.99 -5.48 -0.02
CA ALA A 75 15.14 -4.37 -0.45
C ALA A 75 15.57 -3.81 -1.82
N ASN A 76 14.62 -3.21 -2.55
CA ASN A 76 14.91 -2.50 -3.80
C ASN A 76 15.79 -1.25 -3.55
N PRO A 77 16.50 -0.74 -4.59
CA PRO A 77 17.52 0.31 -4.43
C PRO A 77 16.99 1.68 -3.98
N TYR A 78 15.68 1.87 -3.97
CA TYR A 78 15.06 3.15 -3.57
C TYR A 78 14.65 3.18 -2.09
N VAL A 79 14.80 2.06 -1.38
CA VAL A 79 14.52 1.96 0.06
C VAL A 79 15.64 2.60 0.87
N ASP A 80 15.29 3.53 1.76
CA ASP A 80 16.22 4.17 2.70
C ASP A 80 16.40 3.38 3.98
N LEU A 81 15.30 2.81 4.49
CA LEU A 81 15.25 2.05 5.73
C LEU A 81 14.60 0.70 5.50
N GLU A 82 15.35 -0.37 5.69
CA GLU A 82 14.83 -1.73 5.60
C GLU A 82 14.53 -2.31 6.99
N PHE A 83 13.35 -2.89 7.13
CA PHE A 83 12.92 -3.62 8.33
C PHE A 83 12.59 -5.07 7.98
N PRO A 84 13.52 -6.00 8.18
CA PRO A 84 13.25 -7.42 7.99
C PRO A 84 12.23 -7.95 9.00
N ALA A 85 11.24 -8.68 8.51
CA ALA A 85 10.25 -9.38 9.32
C ALA A 85 10.49 -10.90 9.26
N PRO A 86 10.31 -11.63 10.37
CA PRO A 86 10.59 -13.07 10.42
C PRO A 86 9.53 -13.92 9.71
N THR A 87 8.28 -13.43 9.61
CA THR A 87 7.16 -14.15 9.00
C THR A 87 6.35 -13.24 8.06
N LEU A 88 5.51 -13.85 7.22
CA LEU A 88 4.59 -13.10 6.36
C LEU A 88 3.61 -12.26 7.19
N LEU A 89 3.05 -12.84 8.24
CA LEU A 89 2.05 -12.13 9.07
C LEU A 89 2.67 -10.99 9.86
N SER A 90 3.84 -11.18 10.46
CA SER A 90 4.54 -10.09 11.15
C SER A 90 4.98 -8.96 10.21
N ARG A 91 5.26 -9.28 8.94
CA ARG A 91 5.51 -8.28 7.89
C ARG A 91 4.28 -7.43 7.63
N ILE A 92 3.13 -8.08 7.42
CA ILE A 92 1.85 -7.37 7.19
C ILE A 92 1.51 -6.51 8.41
N GLU A 93 1.57 -7.08 9.59
CA GLU A 93 1.31 -6.36 10.84
C GLU A 93 2.17 -5.10 10.96
N ARG A 94 3.49 -5.22 10.73
CA ARG A 94 4.40 -4.08 10.79
C ARG A 94 4.07 -2.99 9.76
N MET A 95 3.72 -3.37 8.53
CA MET A 95 3.26 -2.40 7.53
C MET A 95 1.98 -1.69 7.97
N LEU A 96 1.01 -2.43 8.53
CA LEU A 96 -0.24 -1.84 9.03
C LEU A 96 -0.02 -0.92 10.24
N ASP A 97 0.97 -1.19 11.06
CA ASP A 97 1.31 -0.34 12.22
C ASP A 97 2.00 0.96 11.78
N LEU A 98 2.92 0.88 10.82
CA LEU A 98 3.63 2.04 10.26
C LEU A 98 2.68 3.03 9.57
N GLY A 99 1.66 2.52 8.85
CA GLY A 99 0.83 3.35 8.00
C GLY A 99 -0.13 4.27 8.74
N ARG A 100 -0.19 5.52 8.32
CA ARG A 100 -1.29 6.45 8.62
C ARG A 100 -2.48 6.21 7.68
N ALA A 101 -2.20 5.78 6.47
CA ALA A 101 -3.15 5.37 5.46
C ALA A 101 -2.55 4.24 4.61
N TYR A 102 -3.39 3.54 3.88
CA TYR A 102 -3.01 2.43 3.02
C TYR A 102 -3.47 2.70 1.59
N VAL A 103 -2.60 2.39 0.63
CA VAL A 103 -2.90 2.46 -0.81
C VAL A 103 -2.67 1.08 -1.40
N ALA A 104 -3.62 0.56 -2.16
CA ALA A 104 -3.46 -0.70 -2.87
C ALA A 104 -3.58 -0.50 -4.38
N LEU A 105 -2.46 -0.67 -5.07
CA LEU A 105 -2.36 -0.78 -6.52
C LEU A 105 -2.85 -2.15 -7.00
N PRO A 106 -3.07 -2.36 -8.32
CA PRO A 106 -3.39 -3.67 -8.84
C PRO A 106 -2.37 -4.73 -8.41
N GLY A 107 -2.86 -5.92 -8.05
CA GLY A 107 -1.99 -6.97 -7.54
C GLY A 107 -2.68 -8.33 -7.45
N GLY A 108 -1.97 -9.31 -6.92
CA GLY A 108 -2.46 -10.67 -6.74
C GLY A 108 -2.91 -10.96 -5.31
N VAL A 109 -2.89 -12.27 -4.96
CA VAL A 109 -3.35 -12.77 -3.65
C VAL A 109 -2.61 -12.12 -2.47
N GLY A 110 -1.31 -11.82 -2.61
CA GLY A 110 -0.55 -11.13 -1.55
C GLY A 110 -1.09 -9.73 -1.27
N THR A 111 -1.32 -8.94 -2.33
CA THR A 111 -1.92 -7.61 -2.21
C THR A 111 -3.34 -7.68 -1.64
N PHE A 112 -4.14 -8.68 -2.07
CA PHE A 112 -5.47 -8.88 -1.52
C PHE A 112 -5.45 -9.25 -0.03
N THR A 113 -4.46 -10.04 0.43
CA THR A 113 -4.26 -10.35 1.85
C THR A 113 -3.98 -9.09 2.66
N GLU A 114 -3.13 -8.20 2.14
CA GLU A 114 -2.82 -6.92 2.77
C GLU A 114 -4.04 -5.99 2.85
N ILE A 115 -4.84 -5.94 1.77
CA ILE A 115 -6.12 -5.21 1.74
C ILE A 115 -7.08 -5.77 2.79
N ALA A 116 -7.29 -7.09 2.80
CA ALA A 116 -8.21 -7.74 3.73
C ALA A 116 -7.81 -7.52 5.19
N ALA A 117 -6.52 -7.57 5.50
CA ALA A 117 -6.00 -7.29 6.84
C ALA A 117 -6.22 -5.84 7.26
N ALA A 118 -5.94 -4.87 6.36
CA ALA A 118 -6.18 -3.45 6.61
C ALA A 118 -7.68 -3.18 6.80
N TRP A 119 -8.51 -3.76 5.95
CA TRP A 119 -9.97 -3.61 5.99
C TRP A 119 -10.57 -4.18 7.27
N ASN A 120 -10.14 -5.38 7.69
CA ASN A 120 -10.58 -5.97 8.95
C ASN A 120 -10.16 -5.10 10.16
N ARG A 121 -8.94 -4.55 10.17
CA ARG A 121 -8.52 -3.58 11.22
C ARG A 121 -9.40 -2.33 11.22
N ALA A 122 -9.76 -1.81 10.06
CA ALA A 122 -10.65 -0.65 9.94
C ALA A 122 -12.07 -0.96 10.44
N PHE A 123 -12.59 -2.15 10.11
CA PHE A 123 -13.89 -2.63 10.62
C PHE A 123 -13.90 -2.75 12.15
N ILE A 124 -12.86 -3.34 12.73
CA ILE A 124 -12.72 -3.47 14.19
C ILE A 124 -12.62 -2.10 14.86
N ALA A 125 -11.81 -1.18 14.32
CA ALA A 125 -11.66 0.18 14.84
C ALA A 125 -13.01 0.90 14.87
N ARG A 126 -13.76 0.88 13.75
CA ARG A 126 -15.09 1.46 13.66
C ARG A 126 -16.04 0.89 14.74
N ASN A 127 -16.06 -0.42 14.91
CA ASN A 127 -16.94 -1.08 15.90
C ASN A 127 -16.57 -0.75 17.35
N ARG A 128 -15.34 -0.27 17.59
CA ARG A 128 -14.88 0.24 18.89
C ARG A 128 -15.11 1.74 19.07
N GLY A 129 -15.68 2.42 18.07
CA GLY A 129 -15.83 3.88 18.09
C GLY A 129 -14.52 4.64 17.84
N GLU A 130 -13.48 3.96 17.34
CA GLU A 130 -12.21 4.52 16.95
C GLU A 130 -12.26 4.99 15.49
N THR A 131 -11.47 5.99 15.13
CA THR A 131 -11.37 6.43 13.72
C THR A 131 -10.54 5.44 12.91
N PRO A 132 -11.12 4.76 11.89
CA PRO A 132 -10.39 3.87 11.03
C PRO A 132 -9.30 4.60 10.23
N LYS A 133 -8.16 3.95 10.00
CA LYS A 133 -7.16 4.45 9.07
C LYS A 133 -7.69 4.35 7.63
N PRO A 134 -7.53 5.38 6.80
CA PRO A 134 -8.02 5.39 5.41
C PRO A 134 -7.39 4.28 4.56
N ILE A 135 -8.21 3.65 3.72
CA ILE A 135 -7.82 2.61 2.77
C ILE A 135 -8.24 3.07 1.37
N LEU A 136 -7.25 3.33 0.53
CA LEU A 136 -7.40 3.85 -0.82
C LEU A 136 -7.03 2.76 -1.81
N LEU A 137 -7.99 2.26 -2.56
CA LEU A 137 -7.81 1.17 -3.51
C LEU A 137 -7.85 1.69 -4.93
N HIS A 138 -6.93 1.24 -5.78
CA HIS A 138 -7.08 1.43 -7.22
C HIS A 138 -8.42 0.88 -7.70
N ALA A 139 -9.10 1.60 -8.60
CA ALA A 139 -10.48 1.32 -9.01
C ALA A 139 -10.69 -0.11 -9.56
N SER A 140 -9.64 -0.74 -10.12
CA SER A 140 -9.71 -2.14 -10.60
C SER A 140 -10.13 -3.15 -9.52
N TRP A 141 -9.91 -2.84 -8.24
CA TRP A 141 -10.33 -3.74 -7.15
C TRP A 141 -11.86 -3.87 -7.03
N ARG A 142 -12.65 -2.98 -7.67
CA ARG A 142 -14.11 -3.12 -7.74
C ARG A 142 -14.58 -4.39 -8.46
N GLU A 143 -13.75 -4.96 -9.30
CA GLU A 143 -14.07 -6.23 -9.99
C GLU A 143 -14.16 -7.40 -8.99
N LEU A 144 -13.34 -7.38 -7.95
CA LEU A 144 -13.27 -8.42 -6.92
C LEU A 144 -14.03 -8.04 -5.64
N ILE A 145 -13.91 -6.78 -5.20
CA ILE A 145 -14.46 -6.31 -3.93
C ILE A 145 -15.82 -5.65 -4.20
N ARG A 146 -16.87 -6.38 -3.88
CA ARG A 146 -18.28 -6.00 -4.10
C ARG A 146 -19.17 -6.63 -3.03
N PRO A 147 -20.43 -6.15 -2.88
CA PRO A 147 -21.39 -6.76 -1.94
C PRO A 147 -21.56 -8.25 -2.20
N GLY A 148 -21.67 -9.03 -1.15
CA GLY A 148 -21.91 -10.47 -1.21
C GLY A 148 -21.53 -11.15 0.10
N LEU A 149 -22.13 -12.29 0.39
CA LEU A 149 -22.04 -12.94 1.70
C LEU A 149 -22.37 -11.93 2.82
N GLU A 150 -21.48 -11.75 3.79
CA GLU A 150 -21.62 -10.76 4.86
C GLU A 150 -20.88 -9.43 4.57
N ILE A 151 -20.38 -9.25 3.34
CA ILE A 151 -19.80 -7.97 2.91
C ILE A 151 -20.94 -7.03 2.51
N THR A 152 -21.29 -6.12 3.40
CA THR A 152 -22.37 -5.16 3.24
C THR A 152 -21.88 -3.83 2.67
N GLU A 153 -22.78 -2.99 2.17
CA GLU A 153 -22.47 -1.62 1.73
C GLU A 153 -21.79 -0.81 2.84
N ASP A 154 -22.21 -1.03 4.09
CA ASP A 154 -21.62 -0.37 5.25
C ASP A 154 -20.17 -0.78 5.50
N THR A 155 -19.82 -2.05 5.32
CA THR A 155 -18.42 -2.49 5.39
C THR A 155 -17.60 -2.00 4.20
N LEU A 156 -18.19 -1.94 3.01
CA LEU A 156 -17.55 -1.39 1.81
C LEU A 156 -17.27 0.12 1.92
N ALA A 157 -18.09 0.86 2.66
CA ALA A 157 -17.88 2.30 2.90
C ALA A 157 -16.55 2.63 3.64
N LEU A 158 -15.87 1.61 4.21
CA LEU A 158 -14.51 1.74 4.77
C LEU A 158 -13.43 1.83 3.68
N LEU A 159 -13.76 1.52 2.43
CA LEU A 159 -12.85 1.52 1.30
C LEU A 159 -13.16 2.69 0.37
N ARG A 160 -12.14 3.44 0.01
CA ARG A 160 -12.24 4.48 -1.01
C ARG A 160 -11.51 4.04 -2.27
N PHE A 161 -12.22 4.04 -3.40
CA PHE A 161 -11.62 3.70 -4.68
C PHE A 161 -11.13 4.97 -5.39
N VAL A 162 -9.95 4.89 -5.97
CA VAL A 162 -9.30 5.97 -6.72
C VAL A 162 -8.90 5.46 -8.12
N HIS A 163 -9.04 6.31 -9.14
CA HIS A 163 -8.80 5.93 -10.53
C HIS A 163 -7.38 6.27 -10.98
N ASP A 164 -6.78 7.32 -10.41
CA ASP A 164 -5.48 7.83 -10.81
C ASP A 164 -4.72 8.49 -9.63
N GLU A 165 -3.51 8.90 -9.92
CA GLU A 165 -2.63 9.57 -8.96
C GLU A 165 -3.15 10.95 -8.51
N ALA A 166 -3.96 11.63 -9.31
CA ALA A 166 -4.52 12.93 -8.94
C ALA A 166 -5.62 12.77 -7.90
N GLU A 167 -6.52 11.79 -8.08
CA GLU A 167 -7.51 11.42 -7.08
C GLU A 167 -6.86 10.93 -5.78
N LEU A 168 -5.80 10.11 -5.89
CA LEU A 168 -5.03 9.68 -4.73
C LEU A 168 -4.47 10.86 -3.97
N LYS A 169 -3.78 11.76 -4.64
CA LYS A 169 -3.18 12.95 -4.02
C LYS A 169 -4.22 13.81 -3.31
N SER A 170 -5.35 14.08 -3.98
CA SER A 170 -6.47 14.82 -3.40
C SER A 170 -7.00 14.14 -2.14
N ALA A 171 -7.14 12.82 -2.16
CA ALA A 171 -7.59 12.06 -1.00
C ALA A 171 -6.62 12.13 0.18
N LEU A 172 -5.31 12.09 -0.09
CA LEU A 172 -4.27 12.16 0.93
C LEU A 172 -4.12 13.54 1.55
N LEU A 173 -4.29 14.60 0.76
CA LEU A 173 -4.25 16.00 1.26
C LEU A 173 -5.37 16.31 2.26
N GLY A 174 -6.45 15.51 2.24
CA GLY A 174 -7.56 15.63 3.19
C GLY A 174 -7.35 14.90 4.53
N LEU A 175 -6.18 14.24 4.75
CA LEU A 175 -5.85 13.48 5.98
C LEU A 175 -4.98 14.30 6.95
#